data_142598a24aa9ff370fa3f2913286c4fb
#
_entry.id   142598a24aa9ff370fa3f2913286c4fb
#
_cell.length_a   1.000
_cell.length_b   1.000
_cell.length_c   1.000
_cell.angle_alpha   90.00
_cell.angle_beta   90.00
_cell.angle_gamma   90.00
#
_symmetry.space_group_name_H-M   'P 1'
#
loop_
_entity.id
_entity.type
_entity.pdbx_description
1 polymer ?
#
loop_
_entity_poly.entity_id
_entity_poly.type
_entity_poly.pdbx_seq_one_letter_code
_entity_poly.pdbx_strand_id
1 'polypeptide(L)'
;MKILIELPTWLGDTVMVTPAMDNIISHYNKPEITIIGSFVSIEVIKNHPKVVKAEVLKKNYISLYKIAKNLGQFDVYFSFRSSFRSRIFKLLISSKNKYQFERNKYQNCHQVEKYNHYINDCLKTDFKAGKLNIKPSLNSSFNYSDPVVGINPGSSYGEAKRWYPEEYAEVCAKLSLQYNIVIFGGPGEEDIAVDIEKSLIEKGILNYQNLSGKTSISELVNQISNLDLFITGDSGPMHIAASFQVPTVALFGPTRDDETSQWMNPKSIIVKKNLDCQPCMKRACPLKHHDCMNLIKAADVLKAVQSLN
;
A
#
# COMPACT_ATOMS: atom_id res chain seq x y z
N MET A 1 -22.27 -18.80 -3.80
CA MET A 1 -22.82 -17.48 -3.38
C MET A 1 -22.05 -16.39 -4.09
N LYS A 2 -22.75 -15.45 -4.76
CA LYS A 2 -22.12 -14.38 -5.55
C LYS A 2 -21.94 -13.13 -4.70
N ILE A 3 -20.70 -12.70 -4.52
CA ILE A 3 -20.34 -11.54 -3.69
C ILE A 3 -19.62 -10.51 -4.55
N LEU A 4 -20.06 -9.26 -4.47
CA LEU A 4 -19.38 -8.13 -5.09
C LEU A 4 -18.65 -7.33 -4.03
N ILE A 5 -17.37 -7.06 -4.26
CA ILE A 5 -16.55 -6.23 -3.38
C ILE A 5 -16.03 -5.01 -4.14
N GLU A 6 -16.39 -3.81 -3.70
CA GLU A 6 -15.81 -2.56 -4.16
C GLU A 6 -14.60 -2.22 -3.31
N LEU A 7 -13.43 -2.30 -3.94
CA LEU A 7 -12.13 -2.09 -3.29
C LEU A 7 -11.86 -0.60 -3.00
N PRO A 8 -11.02 -0.27 -2.03
CA PRO A 8 -10.50 1.08 -1.83
C PRO A 8 -9.80 1.61 -3.09
N THR A 9 -9.53 2.92 -3.14
CA THR A 9 -8.93 3.55 -4.33
C THR A 9 -7.42 3.44 -4.38
N TRP A 10 -6.76 3.51 -3.20
CA TRP A 10 -5.31 3.59 -3.08
C TRP A 10 -4.70 2.20 -2.88
N LEU A 11 -3.48 2.02 -3.35
CA LEU A 11 -2.74 0.77 -3.27
C LEU A 11 -2.62 0.28 -1.82
N GLY A 12 -2.16 1.12 -0.91
CA GLY A 12 -1.99 0.75 0.50
C GLY A 12 -3.30 0.35 1.18
N ASP A 13 -4.38 1.13 0.98
CA ASP A 13 -5.71 0.77 1.50
C ASP A 13 -6.20 -0.56 0.93
N THR A 14 -5.87 -0.85 -0.34
CA THR A 14 -6.25 -2.12 -0.97
C THR A 14 -5.50 -3.31 -0.38
N VAL A 15 -4.24 -3.14 -0.03
CA VAL A 15 -3.50 -4.19 0.71
C VAL A 15 -4.07 -4.36 2.11
N MET A 16 -4.36 -3.26 2.81
CA MET A 16 -4.92 -3.27 4.17
C MET A 16 -6.34 -3.85 4.27
N VAL A 17 -7.09 -3.93 3.17
CA VAL A 17 -8.43 -4.54 3.18
C VAL A 17 -8.40 -6.08 3.13
N THR A 18 -7.27 -6.68 2.80
CA THR A 18 -7.17 -8.14 2.56
C THR A 18 -7.58 -9.00 3.76
N PRO A 19 -7.27 -8.68 5.04
CA PRO A 19 -7.77 -9.47 6.16
C PRO A 19 -9.29 -9.45 6.29
N ALA A 20 -9.93 -8.32 6.00
CA ALA A 20 -11.38 -8.22 5.99
C ALA A 20 -12.00 -9.00 4.82
N MET A 21 -11.33 -9.05 3.66
CA MET A 21 -11.74 -9.93 2.55
C MET A 21 -11.63 -11.41 2.91
N ASP A 22 -10.56 -11.82 3.57
CA ASP A 22 -10.39 -13.21 4.03
C ASP A 22 -11.49 -13.60 5.02
N ASN A 23 -11.92 -12.70 5.89
CA ASN A 23 -13.04 -12.92 6.80
C ASN A 23 -14.39 -13.03 6.07
N ILE A 24 -14.63 -12.22 5.04
CA ILE A 24 -15.80 -12.40 4.15
C ILE A 24 -15.77 -13.80 3.50
N ILE A 25 -14.62 -14.19 2.95
CA ILE A 25 -14.44 -15.47 2.26
C ILE A 25 -14.68 -16.65 3.21
N SER A 26 -14.20 -16.55 4.44
CA SER A 26 -14.33 -17.58 5.46
C SER A 26 -15.77 -17.70 6.00
N HIS A 27 -16.50 -16.60 6.05
CA HIS A 27 -17.88 -16.59 6.54
C HIS A 27 -18.86 -17.30 5.61
N TYR A 28 -18.66 -17.21 4.29
CA TYR A 28 -19.59 -17.78 3.32
C TYR A 28 -19.12 -19.11 2.73
N ASN A 29 -20.06 -20.04 2.56
CA ASN A 29 -19.76 -21.32 1.94
C ASN A 29 -19.58 -21.16 0.42
N LYS A 30 -18.39 -21.51 -0.11
CA LYS A 30 -18.01 -21.45 -1.52
C LYS A 30 -18.35 -20.09 -2.18
N PRO A 31 -17.84 -18.95 -1.68
CA PRO A 31 -18.10 -17.67 -2.28
C PRO A 31 -17.41 -17.52 -3.64
N GLU A 32 -18.13 -16.91 -4.59
CA GLU A 32 -17.61 -16.44 -5.87
C GLU A 32 -17.44 -14.92 -5.76
N ILE A 33 -16.20 -14.47 -5.70
CA ILE A 33 -15.87 -13.06 -5.47
C ILE A 33 -15.69 -12.34 -6.80
N THR A 34 -16.52 -11.34 -7.05
CA THR A 34 -16.27 -10.33 -8.08
C THR A 34 -15.71 -9.09 -7.40
N ILE A 35 -14.59 -8.58 -7.89
CA ILE A 35 -13.99 -7.33 -7.39
C ILE A 35 -14.15 -6.20 -8.39
N ILE A 36 -14.37 -4.99 -7.87
CA ILE A 36 -14.38 -3.76 -8.66
C ILE A 36 -13.57 -2.68 -7.95
N GLY A 37 -12.91 -1.83 -8.70
CA GLY A 37 -12.08 -0.79 -8.10
C GLY A 37 -11.32 0.06 -9.09
N SER A 38 -10.34 0.82 -8.61
CA SER A 38 -9.36 1.49 -9.47
C SER A 38 -8.47 0.45 -10.17
N PHE A 39 -7.81 0.84 -11.25
CA PHE A 39 -6.84 -0.03 -11.92
C PHE A 39 -5.80 -0.58 -10.92
N VAL A 40 -5.22 0.29 -10.09
CA VAL A 40 -4.22 -0.09 -9.09
C VAL A 40 -4.78 -1.11 -8.09
N SER A 41 -6.00 -0.90 -7.60
CA SER A 41 -6.63 -1.81 -6.63
C SER A 41 -6.90 -3.19 -7.23
N ILE A 42 -7.36 -3.22 -8.49
CA ILE A 42 -7.61 -4.48 -9.19
C ILE A 42 -6.30 -5.26 -9.40
N GLU A 43 -5.26 -4.59 -9.88
CA GLU A 43 -3.96 -5.23 -10.14
C GLU A 43 -3.35 -5.90 -8.89
N VAL A 44 -3.57 -5.35 -7.71
CA VAL A 44 -3.07 -5.91 -6.44
C VAL A 44 -3.80 -7.18 -6.03
N ILE A 45 -5.12 -7.27 -6.27
CA ILE A 45 -5.97 -8.33 -5.71
C ILE A 45 -6.41 -9.36 -6.74
N LYS A 46 -6.35 -9.08 -8.04
CA LYS A 46 -6.89 -9.94 -9.11
C LYS A 46 -6.37 -11.39 -9.09
N ASN A 47 -5.17 -11.62 -8.56
CA ASN A 47 -4.56 -12.95 -8.46
C ASN A 47 -5.05 -13.75 -7.23
N HIS A 48 -5.98 -13.21 -6.43
CA HIS A 48 -6.50 -13.93 -5.28
C HIS A 48 -7.34 -15.14 -5.73
N PRO A 49 -7.10 -16.36 -5.21
CA PRO A 49 -7.70 -17.61 -5.72
C PRO A 49 -9.25 -17.66 -5.72
N LYS A 50 -9.88 -16.86 -4.88
CA LYS A 50 -11.34 -16.77 -4.79
C LYS A 50 -11.95 -15.67 -5.66
N VAL A 51 -11.14 -14.87 -6.35
CA VAL A 51 -11.61 -13.84 -7.28
C VAL A 51 -11.88 -14.49 -8.63
N VAL A 52 -13.15 -14.51 -9.02
CA VAL A 52 -13.60 -15.09 -10.30
C VAL A 52 -13.75 -14.05 -11.40
N LYS A 53 -13.92 -12.76 -11.01
CA LYS A 53 -14.07 -11.64 -11.96
C LYS A 53 -13.52 -10.36 -11.34
N ALA A 54 -12.86 -9.54 -12.17
CA ALA A 54 -12.30 -8.25 -11.79
C ALA A 54 -12.68 -7.19 -12.84
N GLU A 55 -13.19 -6.04 -12.38
CA GLU A 55 -13.62 -4.95 -13.27
C GLU A 55 -13.08 -3.60 -12.81
N VAL A 56 -12.45 -2.86 -13.72
CA VAL A 56 -11.91 -1.53 -13.42
C VAL A 56 -12.99 -0.46 -13.54
N LEU A 57 -13.23 0.30 -12.49
CA LEU A 57 -14.17 1.41 -12.46
C LEU A 57 -13.57 2.66 -13.12
N LYS A 58 -14.05 3.03 -14.29
CA LYS A 58 -13.70 4.29 -14.97
C LYS A 58 -14.28 5.49 -14.22
N LYS A 59 -13.64 6.66 -14.30
CA LYS A 59 -14.02 7.86 -13.51
C LYS A 59 -15.37 8.46 -13.87
N ASN A 60 -15.90 8.27 -15.09
CA ASN A 60 -17.17 8.89 -15.51
C ASN A 60 -18.42 8.12 -15.04
N TYR A 61 -19.53 8.83 -14.82
CA TYR A 61 -20.79 8.25 -14.30
C TYR A 61 -21.53 7.36 -15.31
N ILE A 62 -21.40 7.62 -16.62
CA ILE A 62 -22.00 6.79 -17.68
C ILE A 62 -21.37 5.39 -17.65
N SER A 63 -20.05 5.30 -17.53
CA SER A 63 -19.36 4.01 -17.37
C SER A 63 -19.76 3.30 -16.08
N LEU A 64 -19.96 4.05 -14.99
CA LEU A 64 -20.43 3.50 -13.72
C LEU A 64 -21.78 2.80 -13.88
N TYR A 65 -22.76 3.46 -14.55
CA TYR A 65 -24.07 2.88 -14.84
C TYR A 65 -23.96 1.64 -15.74
N LYS A 66 -23.20 1.73 -16.85
CA LYS A 66 -23.00 0.60 -17.77
C LYS A 66 -22.39 -0.61 -17.06
N ILE A 67 -21.37 -0.40 -16.23
CA ILE A 67 -20.71 -1.46 -15.45
C ILE A 67 -21.74 -2.07 -14.48
N ALA A 68 -22.47 -1.27 -13.71
CA ALA A 68 -23.47 -1.75 -12.76
C ALA A 68 -24.52 -2.65 -13.44
N LYS A 69 -24.98 -2.26 -14.63
CA LYS A 69 -25.95 -3.04 -15.42
C LYS A 69 -25.38 -4.36 -15.94
N ASN A 70 -24.10 -4.36 -16.36
CA ASN A 70 -23.43 -5.53 -16.95
C ASN A 70 -22.90 -6.53 -15.91
N LEU A 71 -22.74 -6.14 -14.64
CA LEU A 71 -22.28 -7.01 -13.57
C LEU A 71 -23.29 -8.10 -13.19
N GLY A 72 -24.59 -7.87 -13.46
CA GLY A 72 -25.66 -8.80 -13.10
C GLY A 72 -26.07 -8.70 -11.63
N GLN A 73 -26.56 -9.81 -11.06
CA GLN A 73 -27.14 -9.86 -9.72
C GLN A 73 -26.21 -10.56 -8.74
N PHE A 74 -26.09 -10.00 -7.53
CA PHE A 74 -25.32 -10.53 -6.42
C PHE A 74 -26.18 -10.86 -5.20
N ASP A 75 -25.70 -11.76 -4.36
CA ASP A 75 -26.32 -12.03 -3.07
C ASP A 75 -25.93 -10.93 -2.07
N VAL A 76 -24.64 -10.52 -2.08
CA VAL A 76 -24.13 -9.48 -1.17
C VAL A 76 -23.18 -8.54 -1.91
N TYR A 77 -23.26 -7.27 -1.57
CA TYR A 77 -22.33 -6.22 -1.99
C TYR A 77 -21.69 -5.56 -0.76
N PHE A 78 -20.36 -5.55 -0.74
CA PHE A 78 -19.55 -4.82 0.23
C PHE A 78 -18.78 -3.71 -0.46
N SER A 79 -18.93 -2.47 -0.01
CA SER A 79 -18.08 -1.36 -0.45
C SER A 79 -17.15 -0.94 0.66
N PHE A 80 -15.84 -0.96 0.39
CA PHE A 80 -14.81 -0.42 1.28
C PHE A 80 -14.53 1.07 1.02
N ARG A 81 -15.44 1.76 0.35
CA ARG A 81 -15.34 3.18 0.01
C ARG A 81 -16.47 3.98 0.64
N SER A 82 -16.15 5.20 1.08
CA SER A 82 -17.12 6.14 1.70
C SER A 82 -17.47 7.33 0.81
N SER A 83 -17.00 7.36 -0.47
CA SER A 83 -17.20 8.48 -1.37
C SER A 83 -18.66 8.60 -1.86
N PHE A 84 -19.10 9.82 -2.21
CA PHE A 84 -20.42 10.06 -2.82
C PHE A 84 -20.65 9.21 -4.07
N ARG A 85 -19.63 9.09 -4.93
CA ARG A 85 -19.68 8.27 -6.13
C ARG A 85 -19.94 6.78 -5.80
N SER A 86 -19.35 6.26 -4.75
CA SER A 86 -19.58 4.89 -4.29
C SER A 86 -20.98 4.70 -3.74
N ARG A 87 -21.56 5.72 -3.09
CA ARG A 87 -22.98 5.71 -2.66
C ARG A 87 -23.94 5.60 -3.86
N ILE A 88 -23.69 6.36 -4.94
CA ILE A 88 -24.44 6.23 -6.18
C ILE A 88 -24.31 4.81 -6.76
N PHE A 89 -23.09 4.27 -6.80
CA PHE A 89 -22.85 2.93 -7.30
C PHE A 89 -23.61 1.86 -6.50
N LYS A 90 -23.64 1.98 -5.17
CA LYS A 90 -24.43 1.12 -4.28
C LYS A 90 -25.92 1.10 -4.67
N LEU A 91 -26.50 2.24 -5.09
CA LEU A 91 -27.89 2.31 -5.54
C LEU A 91 -28.07 1.56 -6.87
N LEU A 92 -27.13 1.67 -7.79
CA LEU A 92 -27.21 1.10 -9.14
C LEU A 92 -27.00 -0.43 -9.16
N ILE A 93 -26.24 -0.98 -8.22
CA ILE A 93 -25.95 -2.43 -8.18
C ILE A 93 -27.20 -3.23 -7.79
N SER A 94 -27.42 -4.33 -8.52
CA SER A 94 -28.43 -5.33 -8.15
C SER A 94 -27.83 -6.31 -7.13
N SER A 95 -28.26 -6.21 -5.87
CA SER A 95 -27.83 -7.12 -4.81
C SER A 95 -28.89 -7.21 -3.72
N LYS A 96 -29.07 -8.40 -3.10
CA LYS A 96 -30.02 -8.62 -2.01
C LYS A 96 -29.64 -7.81 -0.76
N ASN A 97 -28.36 -7.86 -0.38
CA ASN A 97 -27.79 -7.11 0.75
C ASN A 97 -26.70 -6.17 0.25
N LYS A 98 -26.67 -4.94 0.76
CA LYS A 98 -25.73 -3.89 0.33
C LYS A 98 -25.15 -3.17 1.54
N TYR A 99 -23.85 -3.33 1.75
CA TYR A 99 -23.13 -2.70 2.84
C TYR A 99 -22.12 -1.68 2.30
N GLN A 100 -21.86 -0.64 3.08
CA GLN A 100 -20.92 0.41 2.71
C GLN A 100 -20.14 0.88 3.93
N PHE A 101 -18.83 0.95 3.79
CA PHE A 101 -17.94 1.46 4.81
C PHE A 101 -18.20 2.93 5.12
N GLU A 102 -18.30 3.24 6.40
CA GLU A 102 -18.47 4.60 6.92
C GLU A 102 -17.22 4.99 7.74
N ARG A 103 -16.37 5.81 7.13
CA ARG A 103 -15.07 6.17 7.71
C ARG A 103 -15.17 6.72 9.14
N ASN A 104 -16.20 7.52 9.42
CA ASN A 104 -16.35 8.18 10.71
C ASN A 104 -16.86 7.25 11.83
N LYS A 105 -17.36 6.07 11.47
CA LYS A 105 -17.87 5.10 12.45
C LYS A 105 -16.73 4.36 13.16
N TYR A 106 -15.61 4.15 12.47
CA TYR A 106 -14.47 3.37 12.96
C TYR A 106 -13.26 4.29 13.12
N GLN A 107 -12.94 4.67 14.35
CA GLN A 107 -11.88 5.62 14.66
C GLN A 107 -10.91 5.04 15.70
N ASN A 108 -9.78 5.69 15.87
CA ASN A 108 -8.78 5.40 16.90
C ASN A 108 -8.23 3.96 16.89
N CYS A 109 -8.11 3.36 15.70
CA CYS A 109 -7.46 2.07 15.49
C CYS A 109 -6.82 2.02 14.12
N HIS A 110 -6.02 0.98 13.88
CA HIS A 110 -5.34 0.78 12.60
C HIS A 110 -6.35 0.60 11.45
N GLN A 111 -6.02 1.04 10.24
CA GLN A 111 -6.92 0.98 9.08
C GLN A 111 -7.39 -0.45 8.76
N VAL A 112 -6.54 -1.45 8.99
CA VAL A 112 -6.90 -2.88 8.89
C VAL A 112 -8.03 -3.23 9.86
N GLU A 113 -7.94 -2.76 11.11
CA GLU A 113 -8.98 -2.99 12.13
C GLU A 113 -10.27 -2.27 11.76
N LYS A 114 -10.19 -1.03 11.23
CA LYS A 114 -11.38 -0.30 10.74
C LYS A 114 -12.15 -1.10 9.70
N TYR A 115 -11.46 -1.71 8.74
CA TYR A 115 -12.07 -2.57 7.73
C TYR A 115 -12.62 -3.87 8.33
N ASN A 116 -11.92 -4.44 9.29
CA ASN A 116 -12.35 -5.65 9.97
C ASN A 116 -13.60 -5.41 10.84
N HIS A 117 -13.65 -4.35 11.62
CA HIS A 117 -14.83 -3.96 12.40
C HIS A 117 -16.05 -3.71 11.52
N TYR A 118 -15.84 -3.05 10.35
CA TYR A 118 -16.91 -2.88 9.37
C TYR A 118 -17.50 -4.21 8.92
N ILE A 119 -16.67 -5.20 8.59
CA ILE A 119 -17.16 -6.50 8.16
C ILE A 119 -17.82 -7.25 9.30
N ASN A 120 -17.29 -7.20 10.51
CA ASN A 120 -17.92 -7.80 11.69
C ASN A 120 -19.31 -7.22 11.94
N ASP A 121 -19.48 -5.90 11.82
CA ASP A 121 -20.80 -5.27 11.94
C ASP A 121 -21.78 -5.74 10.87
N CYS A 122 -21.31 -5.91 9.63
CA CYS A 122 -22.14 -6.36 8.51
C CYS A 122 -22.57 -7.81 8.66
N LEU A 123 -21.66 -8.68 9.10
CA LEU A 123 -21.85 -10.13 9.20
C LEU A 123 -22.37 -10.60 10.57
N LYS A 124 -22.40 -9.70 11.56
CA LYS A 124 -22.73 -10.03 12.96
C LYS A 124 -21.77 -11.09 13.53
N THR A 125 -20.49 -10.88 13.32
CA THR A 125 -19.38 -11.77 13.74
C THR A 125 -18.38 -11.01 14.60
N ASP A 126 -17.40 -11.73 15.14
CA ASP A 126 -16.29 -11.20 15.93
C ASP A 126 -14.94 -11.75 15.41
N PHE A 127 -14.74 -11.72 14.10
CA PHE A 127 -13.49 -12.15 13.48
C PHE A 127 -12.35 -11.20 13.86
N LYS A 128 -11.18 -11.77 14.13
CA LYS A 128 -9.95 -11.00 14.27
C LYS A 128 -9.39 -10.66 12.90
N ALA A 129 -8.75 -9.50 12.78
CA ALA A 129 -8.00 -9.16 11.59
C ALA A 129 -6.72 -10.01 11.52
N GLY A 130 -6.58 -10.76 10.44
CA GLY A 130 -5.37 -11.56 10.16
C GLY A 130 -4.23 -10.72 9.58
N LYS A 131 -3.20 -11.41 9.06
CA LYS A 131 -2.10 -10.78 8.31
C LYS A 131 -2.59 -10.25 6.96
N LEU A 132 -1.85 -9.27 6.41
CA LEU A 132 -2.05 -8.82 5.04
C LEU A 132 -1.80 -10.00 4.08
N ASN A 133 -2.64 -10.14 3.05
CA ASN A 133 -2.62 -11.30 2.16
C ASN A 133 -2.83 -10.89 0.71
N ILE A 134 -1.75 -10.61 -0.01
CA ILE A 134 -1.76 -10.44 -1.46
C ILE A 134 -0.97 -11.57 -2.11
N LYS A 135 -1.25 -11.84 -3.39
CA LYS A 135 -0.58 -12.92 -4.13
C LYS A 135 0.24 -12.33 -5.25
N PRO A 136 1.53 -12.71 -5.37
CA PRO A 136 2.33 -12.34 -6.52
C PRO A 136 1.76 -12.97 -7.80
N SER A 137 2.12 -12.43 -8.95
CA SER A 137 1.75 -13.02 -10.22
C SER A 137 2.55 -14.31 -10.46
N LEU A 138 1.86 -15.38 -10.84
CA LEU A 138 2.49 -16.68 -11.11
C LEU A 138 3.45 -16.67 -12.32
N ASN A 139 3.32 -15.67 -13.20
CA ASN A 139 4.07 -15.59 -14.47
C ASN A 139 5.40 -14.83 -14.37
N SER A 140 5.80 -14.38 -13.21
CA SER A 140 7.04 -13.66 -12.99
C SER A 140 7.79 -14.24 -11.79
N SER A 141 8.59 -15.27 -12.05
CA SER A 141 9.66 -15.65 -11.14
C SER A 141 10.78 -14.61 -11.25
N PHE A 142 10.71 -13.58 -10.44
CA PHE A 142 11.81 -12.64 -10.31
C PHE A 142 12.57 -12.99 -9.02
N ASN A 143 13.82 -13.41 -9.16
CA ASN A 143 14.72 -13.65 -8.02
C ASN A 143 15.99 -12.84 -8.24
N TYR A 144 16.39 -12.12 -7.24
CA TYR A 144 17.71 -11.51 -7.19
C TYR A 144 18.75 -12.62 -6.91
N SER A 145 19.88 -12.58 -7.60
CA SER A 145 20.99 -13.53 -7.37
C SER A 145 21.78 -13.20 -6.10
N ASP A 146 21.80 -11.93 -5.74
CA ASP A 146 22.57 -11.38 -4.62
C ASP A 146 21.61 -10.63 -3.67
N PRO A 147 22.01 -10.36 -2.42
CA PRO A 147 21.20 -9.60 -1.48
C PRO A 147 20.80 -8.23 -2.04
N VAL A 148 19.54 -7.86 -1.89
CA VAL A 148 18.98 -6.63 -2.45
C VAL A 148 18.25 -5.79 -1.43
N VAL A 149 18.57 -4.51 -1.41
CA VAL A 149 17.80 -3.48 -0.71
C VAL A 149 16.97 -2.67 -1.70
N GLY A 150 15.67 -2.61 -1.46
CA GLY A 150 14.79 -1.71 -2.18
C GLY A 150 14.63 -0.38 -1.45
N ILE A 151 14.56 0.72 -2.18
CA ILE A 151 14.13 2.01 -1.64
C ILE A 151 12.93 2.55 -2.42
N ASN A 152 11.97 3.18 -1.71
CA ASN A 152 10.85 3.86 -2.35
C ASN A 152 10.74 5.30 -1.81
N PRO A 153 11.41 6.25 -2.49
CA PRO A 153 11.49 7.63 -2.03
C PRO A 153 10.24 8.47 -2.35
N GLY A 154 9.43 8.01 -3.30
CA GLY A 154 8.25 8.70 -3.80
C GLY A 154 7.05 8.67 -2.85
N SER A 155 6.09 9.55 -3.09
CA SER A 155 4.78 9.56 -2.43
C SER A 155 3.72 10.24 -3.28
N SER A 156 2.72 9.46 -3.72
CA SER A 156 1.55 10.00 -4.42
C SER A 156 0.63 10.84 -3.52
N TYR A 157 0.79 10.75 -2.20
CA TYR A 157 0.04 11.57 -1.25
C TYR A 157 0.44 13.05 -1.35
N GLY A 158 1.74 13.34 -1.46
CA GLY A 158 2.30 14.68 -1.56
C GLY A 158 3.74 14.74 -1.05
N GLU A 159 4.38 15.87 -1.33
CA GLU A 159 5.80 16.11 -1.01
C GLU A 159 6.12 16.03 0.48
N ALA A 160 5.14 16.34 1.35
CA ALA A 160 5.36 16.32 2.80
C ALA A 160 5.73 14.93 3.36
N LYS A 161 5.49 13.85 2.61
CA LYS A 161 5.91 12.49 2.98
C LYS A 161 7.25 12.08 2.37
N ARG A 162 7.81 12.87 1.45
CA ARG A 162 9.08 12.55 0.78
C ARG A 162 10.25 12.89 1.70
N TRP A 163 11.12 11.91 1.86
CA TRP A 163 12.41 12.16 2.51
C TRP A 163 13.42 12.67 1.48
N TYR A 164 14.56 13.13 1.92
CA TYR A 164 15.52 13.85 1.09
C TYR A 164 16.39 12.89 0.26
N PRO A 165 16.62 13.20 -1.05
CA PRO A 165 17.43 12.37 -1.93
C PRO A 165 18.85 12.13 -1.42
N GLU A 166 19.48 13.15 -0.82
CA GLU A 166 20.84 13.09 -0.29
C GLU A 166 20.94 12.09 0.85
N GLU A 167 19.95 12.04 1.72
CA GLU A 167 19.89 11.11 2.85
C GLU A 167 19.65 9.67 2.36
N TYR A 168 18.79 9.48 1.35
CA TYR A 168 18.65 8.18 0.69
C TYR A 168 19.96 7.72 0.07
N ALA A 169 20.66 8.61 -0.66
CA ALA A 169 21.92 8.30 -1.30
C ALA A 169 23.02 7.94 -0.26
N GLU A 170 23.03 8.61 0.89
CA GLU A 170 23.97 8.27 1.98
C GLU A 170 23.69 6.88 2.57
N VAL A 171 22.44 6.55 2.82
CA VAL A 171 22.04 5.20 3.27
C VAL A 171 22.43 4.16 2.23
N CYS A 172 22.08 4.38 0.97
CA CYS A 172 22.39 3.47 -0.14
C CYS A 172 23.91 3.27 -0.29
N ALA A 173 24.71 4.33 -0.15
CA ALA A 173 26.17 4.23 -0.23
C ALA A 173 26.76 3.32 0.86
N LYS A 174 26.21 3.34 2.07
CA LYS A 174 26.63 2.42 3.14
C LYS A 174 26.15 0.98 2.90
N LEU A 175 24.94 0.83 2.40
CA LEU A 175 24.35 -0.50 2.16
C LEU A 175 24.88 -1.16 0.88
N SER A 176 25.38 -0.40 -0.10
CA SER A 176 25.94 -0.92 -1.35
C SER A 176 27.15 -1.84 -1.18
N LEU A 177 27.77 -1.83 -0.01
CA LEU A 177 28.85 -2.74 0.35
C LEU A 177 28.37 -4.19 0.55
N GLN A 178 27.06 -4.39 0.80
CA GLN A 178 26.47 -5.69 1.11
C GLN A 178 25.25 -6.02 0.25
N TYR A 179 24.63 -5.03 -0.39
CA TYR A 179 23.40 -5.15 -1.15
C TYR A 179 23.52 -4.52 -2.53
N ASN A 180 22.83 -5.10 -3.50
CA ASN A 180 22.44 -4.38 -4.70
C ASN A 180 21.26 -3.48 -4.37
N ILE A 181 21.18 -2.31 -5.01
CA ILE A 181 20.17 -1.28 -4.70
C ILE A 181 19.12 -1.23 -5.80
N VAL A 182 17.85 -1.24 -5.42
CA VAL A 182 16.74 -1.02 -6.35
C VAL A 182 15.93 0.20 -5.91
N ILE A 183 15.80 1.17 -6.80
CA ILE A 183 15.02 2.38 -6.57
C ILE A 183 13.65 2.20 -7.21
N PHE A 184 12.60 2.17 -6.40
CA PHE A 184 11.21 2.13 -6.84
C PHE A 184 10.58 3.52 -6.87
N GLY A 185 9.51 3.68 -7.64
CA GLY A 185 8.69 4.89 -7.69
C GLY A 185 7.55 4.69 -8.66
N GLY A 186 6.41 5.30 -8.38
CA GLY A 186 5.26 5.34 -9.29
C GLY A 186 5.47 6.34 -10.43
N PRO A 187 4.59 6.33 -11.45
CA PRO A 187 4.57 7.37 -12.47
C PRO A 187 4.44 8.77 -11.86
N GLY A 188 5.34 9.68 -12.24
CA GLY A 188 5.44 11.05 -11.71
C GLY A 188 6.28 11.17 -10.42
N GLU A 189 7.04 10.13 -10.09
CA GLU A 189 7.99 10.14 -8.97
C GLU A 189 9.44 9.93 -9.44
N GLU A 190 9.68 10.04 -10.76
CA GLU A 190 10.98 9.81 -11.38
C GLU A 190 12.01 10.88 -11.00
N ASP A 191 11.58 12.11 -10.72
CA ASP A 191 12.40 13.25 -10.32
C ASP A 191 13.30 12.94 -9.12
N ILE A 192 12.69 12.50 -8.04
CA ILE A 192 13.41 12.15 -6.80
C ILE A 192 14.35 10.95 -6.99
N ALA A 193 13.95 9.97 -7.81
CA ALA A 193 14.78 8.81 -8.12
C ALA A 193 16.03 9.20 -8.93
N VAL A 194 15.89 10.13 -9.87
CA VAL A 194 17.01 10.68 -10.68
C VAL A 194 17.98 11.45 -9.80
N ASP A 195 17.51 12.22 -8.82
CA ASP A 195 18.39 12.95 -7.92
C ASP A 195 19.19 12.02 -6.99
N ILE A 196 18.56 10.93 -6.53
CA ILE A 196 19.27 9.86 -5.80
C ILE A 196 20.31 9.21 -6.69
N GLU A 197 19.96 8.85 -7.94
CA GLU A 197 20.84 8.22 -8.92
C GLU A 197 22.08 9.07 -9.19
N LYS A 198 21.92 10.39 -9.40
CA LYS A 198 23.06 11.32 -9.55
C LYS A 198 24.00 11.27 -8.35
N SER A 199 23.43 11.34 -7.14
CA SER A 199 24.23 11.29 -5.92
C SER A 199 24.95 9.95 -5.72
N LEU A 200 24.36 8.82 -6.16
CA LEU A 200 25.02 7.51 -6.16
C LEU A 200 26.20 7.47 -7.15
N ILE A 201 26.03 8.00 -8.36
CA ILE A 201 27.09 8.10 -9.38
C ILE A 201 28.26 8.94 -8.85
N GLU A 202 27.98 10.10 -8.27
CA GLU A 202 29.00 10.98 -7.68
C GLU A 202 29.80 10.30 -6.56
N LYS A 203 29.16 9.37 -5.83
CA LYS A 203 29.79 8.55 -4.78
C LYS A 203 30.49 7.30 -5.34
N GLY A 204 30.46 7.07 -6.65
CA GLY A 204 31.07 5.89 -7.31
C GLY A 204 30.30 4.58 -7.08
N ILE A 205 29.01 4.65 -6.71
CA ILE A 205 28.15 3.48 -6.52
C ILE A 205 27.54 3.10 -7.87
N LEU A 206 27.80 1.88 -8.32
CA LEU A 206 27.34 1.38 -9.62
C LEU A 206 26.41 0.16 -9.52
N ASN A 207 26.31 -0.47 -8.35
CA ASN A 207 25.45 -1.64 -8.11
C ASN A 207 24.02 -1.22 -7.71
N TYR A 208 23.40 -0.44 -8.58
CA TYR A 208 21.99 -0.04 -8.41
C TYR A 208 21.20 -0.19 -9.72
N GLN A 209 19.88 -0.25 -9.56
CA GLN A 209 18.91 -0.22 -10.66
C GLN A 209 17.80 0.77 -10.36
N ASN A 210 17.56 1.74 -11.25
CA ASN A 210 16.46 2.69 -11.16
C ASN A 210 15.25 2.16 -11.94
N LEU A 211 14.22 1.72 -11.22
CA LEU A 211 12.95 1.21 -11.72
C LEU A 211 11.78 2.19 -11.56
N SER A 212 12.04 3.42 -11.12
CA SER A 212 11.00 4.43 -10.95
C SER A 212 10.25 4.69 -12.26
N GLY A 213 8.92 4.62 -12.23
CA GLY A 213 8.05 4.75 -13.39
C GLY A 213 8.08 3.57 -14.40
N LYS A 214 8.89 2.53 -14.17
CA LYS A 214 9.14 1.45 -15.15
C LYS A 214 8.45 0.12 -14.79
N THR A 215 7.87 -0.01 -13.60
CA THR A 215 7.23 -1.26 -13.18
C THR A 215 5.70 -1.19 -13.28
N SER A 216 5.09 -2.25 -13.74
CA SER A 216 3.68 -2.50 -13.50
C SER A 216 3.44 -2.82 -12.01
N ILE A 217 2.20 -2.75 -11.56
CA ILE A 217 1.84 -3.11 -10.17
C ILE A 217 2.20 -4.59 -9.87
N SER A 218 1.99 -5.49 -10.80
CA SER A 218 2.33 -6.91 -10.63
C SER A 218 3.85 -7.12 -10.50
N GLU A 219 4.65 -6.43 -11.31
CA GLU A 219 6.11 -6.46 -11.21
C GLU A 219 6.58 -5.85 -9.89
N LEU A 220 6.02 -4.71 -9.47
CA LEU A 220 6.31 -4.08 -8.19
C LEU A 220 6.06 -5.05 -7.01
N VAL A 221 4.90 -5.73 -7.00
CA VAL A 221 4.58 -6.74 -5.97
C VAL A 221 5.60 -7.86 -5.96
N ASN A 222 5.95 -8.41 -7.13
CA ASN A 222 6.92 -9.51 -7.23
C ASN A 222 8.33 -9.08 -6.80
N GLN A 223 8.77 -7.91 -7.20
CA GLN A 223 10.11 -7.42 -6.83
C GLN A 223 10.20 -7.13 -5.34
N ILE A 224 9.20 -6.44 -4.76
CA ILE A 224 9.19 -6.17 -3.31
C ILE A 224 9.14 -7.47 -2.49
N SER A 225 8.40 -8.48 -2.95
CA SER A 225 8.31 -9.77 -2.23
C SER A 225 9.63 -10.53 -2.12
N ASN A 226 10.63 -10.20 -2.95
CA ASN A 226 11.94 -10.84 -3.01
C ASN A 226 13.09 -9.95 -2.47
N LEU A 227 12.78 -8.84 -1.82
CA LEU A 227 13.79 -7.99 -1.19
C LEU A 227 14.26 -8.56 0.15
N ASP A 228 15.53 -8.41 0.46
CA ASP A 228 16.10 -8.72 1.77
C ASP A 228 15.89 -7.57 2.77
N LEU A 229 15.78 -6.33 2.26
CA LEU A 229 15.53 -5.13 3.06
C LEU A 229 14.74 -4.12 2.23
N PHE A 230 13.82 -3.41 2.86
CA PHE A 230 13.08 -2.32 2.21
C PHE A 230 13.09 -1.05 3.04
N ILE A 231 13.42 0.09 2.43
CA ILE A 231 13.42 1.42 3.07
C ILE A 231 12.44 2.30 2.33
N THR A 232 11.41 2.78 3.01
CA THR A 232 10.29 3.48 2.35
C THR A 232 9.65 4.51 3.27
N GLY A 233 8.98 5.50 2.69
CA GLY A 233 8.02 6.31 3.44
C GLY A 233 6.70 5.58 3.70
N ASP A 234 5.77 6.22 4.41
CA ASP A 234 4.37 5.78 4.55
C ASP A 234 3.67 5.79 3.20
N SER A 235 3.68 4.64 2.50
CA SER A 235 3.27 4.50 1.11
C SER A 235 2.62 3.15 0.83
N GLY A 236 1.99 3.00 -0.34
CA GLY A 236 1.43 1.72 -0.78
C GLY A 236 2.43 0.56 -0.80
N PRO A 237 3.65 0.75 -1.36
CA PRO A 237 4.73 -0.24 -1.33
C PRO A 237 5.12 -0.74 0.06
N MET A 238 5.04 0.09 1.10
CA MET A 238 5.26 -0.33 2.49
C MET A 238 4.31 -1.45 2.91
N HIS A 239 3.04 -1.36 2.53
CA HIS A 239 2.04 -2.39 2.86
C HIS A 239 2.24 -3.66 2.02
N ILE A 240 2.74 -3.54 0.78
CA ILE A 240 3.17 -4.71 0.00
C ILE A 240 4.28 -5.44 0.76
N ALA A 241 5.34 -4.76 1.17
CA ALA A 241 6.43 -5.35 1.94
C ALA A 241 5.93 -6.02 3.23
N ALA A 242 5.01 -5.38 3.95
CA ALA A 242 4.40 -5.94 5.16
C ALA A 242 3.62 -7.24 4.88
N SER A 243 2.96 -7.36 3.73
CA SER A 243 2.20 -8.58 3.37
C SER A 243 3.10 -9.79 3.13
N PHE A 244 4.34 -9.57 2.73
CA PHE A 244 5.36 -10.61 2.53
C PHE A 244 6.35 -10.72 3.70
N GLN A 245 6.16 -9.94 4.77
CA GLN A 245 7.04 -9.93 5.96
C GLN A 245 8.49 -9.56 5.60
N VAL A 246 8.68 -8.73 4.58
CA VAL A 246 9.99 -8.20 4.18
C VAL A 246 10.53 -7.32 5.31
N PRO A 247 11.81 -7.48 5.73
CA PRO A 247 12.45 -6.57 6.67
C PRO A 247 12.33 -5.11 6.16
N THR A 248 11.72 -4.22 6.97
CA THR A 248 11.33 -2.89 6.48
C THR A 248 11.66 -1.79 7.49
N VAL A 249 12.34 -0.75 7.03
CA VAL A 249 12.45 0.53 7.73
C VAL A 249 11.49 1.53 7.07
N ALA A 250 10.51 2.02 7.83
CA ALA A 250 9.51 2.97 7.34
C ALA A 250 9.68 4.35 7.96
N LEU A 251 9.71 5.38 7.12
CA LEU A 251 9.87 6.76 7.51
C LEU A 251 8.50 7.42 7.65
N PHE A 252 8.18 7.91 8.83
CA PHE A 252 6.92 8.59 9.11
C PHE A 252 7.18 10.06 9.48
N GLY A 253 6.55 10.94 8.73
CA GLY A 253 6.57 12.38 8.94
C GLY A 253 5.19 12.92 9.31
N PRO A 254 4.43 13.46 8.35
CA PRO A 254 3.17 14.18 8.61
C PRO A 254 1.97 13.29 8.93
N THR A 255 2.09 11.97 8.82
CA THR A 255 0.97 11.03 8.91
C THR A 255 0.98 10.19 10.19
N ARG A 256 -0.12 9.50 10.46
CA ARG A 256 -0.39 8.74 11.67
C ARG A 256 0.13 7.32 11.51
N ASP A 257 1.24 7.02 12.14
CA ASP A 257 1.80 5.67 12.16
C ASP A 257 0.93 4.66 12.93
N ASP A 258 0.19 5.11 13.94
CA ASP A 258 -0.80 4.30 14.66
C ASP A 258 -1.96 3.82 13.78
N GLU A 259 -2.26 4.53 12.68
CA GLU A 259 -3.34 4.16 11.75
C GLU A 259 -2.86 3.38 10.52
N THR A 260 -1.61 3.56 10.08
CA THR A 260 -1.14 3.05 8.79
C THR A 260 0.25 2.39 8.81
N SER A 261 0.75 1.99 9.97
CA SER A 261 2.04 1.27 10.05
C SER A 261 1.99 -0.12 9.38
N GLN A 262 3.13 -0.80 9.35
CA GLN A 262 3.30 -2.13 8.75
C GLN A 262 2.56 -3.20 9.56
N TRP A 263 1.30 -3.43 9.23
CA TRP A 263 0.43 -4.33 9.96
C TRP A 263 1.00 -5.74 10.11
N MET A 264 1.17 -6.18 11.35
CA MET A 264 1.66 -7.51 11.73
C MET A 264 2.97 -7.94 11.03
N ASN A 265 3.83 -6.98 10.66
CA ASN A 265 5.18 -7.28 10.21
C ASN A 265 6.16 -7.15 11.39
N PRO A 266 6.61 -8.26 12.02
CA PRO A 266 7.51 -8.21 13.17
C PRO A 266 8.92 -7.77 12.78
N LYS A 267 9.27 -7.84 11.49
CA LYS A 267 10.56 -7.40 10.93
C LYS A 267 10.45 -5.97 10.41
N SER A 268 9.90 -5.05 11.21
CA SER A 268 9.75 -3.67 10.76
C SER A 268 10.05 -2.67 11.86
N ILE A 269 10.68 -1.58 11.48
CA ILE A 269 11.01 -0.46 12.37
C ILE A 269 10.47 0.83 11.75
N ILE A 270 9.87 1.67 12.60
CA ILE A 270 9.44 3.02 12.22
C ILE A 270 10.49 4.01 12.68
N VAL A 271 10.96 4.84 11.75
CA VAL A 271 11.81 6.00 12.03
C VAL A 271 10.96 7.26 11.90
N LYS A 272 10.81 8.00 12.98
CA LYS A 272 10.08 9.28 13.04
C LYS A 272 10.71 10.21 14.06
N LYS A 273 10.40 11.50 13.95
CA LYS A 273 10.67 12.51 14.99
C LYS A 273 9.38 12.85 15.70
N ASN A 274 9.46 13.25 16.96
CA ASN A 274 8.29 13.69 17.73
C ASN A 274 8.31 15.22 17.78
N LEU A 275 7.44 15.84 16.99
CA LEU A 275 7.28 17.29 16.90
C LEU A 275 5.84 17.68 17.25
N ASP A 276 5.64 18.83 17.85
CA ASP A 276 4.30 19.34 18.25
C ASP A 276 3.35 19.49 17.06
N CYS A 277 3.88 19.68 15.85
CA CYS A 277 3.09 19.77 14.63
C CYS A 277 2.71 18.41 14.00
N GLN A 278 3.16 17.28 14.57
CA GLN A 278 2.86 15.94 14.08
C GLN A 278 1.74 15.25 14.90
N PRO A 279 0.87 14.50 14.21
CA PRO A 279 0.68 14.35 12.76
C PRO A 279 -0.20 15.47 12.19
N CYS A 280 0.28 16.24 11.21
CA CYS A 280 -0.51 17.33 10.63
C CYS A 280 -1.43 16.91 9.49
N MET A 281 -1.24 15.72 8.91
CA MET A 281 -2.01 15.14 7.80
C MET A 281 -2.08 16.06 6.55
N LYS A 282 -1.07 16.88 6.31
CA LYS A 282 -1.01 17.80 5.16
C LYS A 282 -0.16 17.22 4.03
N ARG A 283 -0.52 17.56 2.78
CA ARG A 283 0.20 17.13 1.57
C ARG A 283 1.48 17.91 1.29
N ALA A 284 1.52 19.16 1.75
CA ALA A 284 2.69 20.02 1.79
C ALA A 284 2.85 20.55 3.21
N CYS A 285 4.10 20.80 3.64
CA CYS A 285 4.36 21.32 4.98
C CYS A 285 3.80 22.74 5.15
N PRO A 286 2.80 22.95 6.02
CA PRO A 286 2.19 24.27 6.20
C PRO A 286 3.14 25.27 6.87
N LEU A 287 4.11 24.77 7.65
CA LEU A 287 5.11 25.57 8.35
C LEU A 287 6.40 25.77 7.55
N LYS A 288 6.50 25.17 6.35
CA LYS A 288 7.62 25.25 5.40
C LYS A 288 8.98 24.73 5.89
N HIS A 289 9.16 24.38 7.15
CA HIS A 289 10.44 23.84 7.67
C HIS A 289 10.64 22.36 7.36
N HIS A 290 9.56 21.57 7.20
CA HIS A 290 9.55 20.14 6.89
C HIS A 290 10.37 19.26 7.87
N ASP A 291 10.52 19.70 9.12
CA ASP A 291 11.41 19.09 10.13
C ASP A 291 11.05 17.65 10.46
N CYS A 292 9.77 17.27 10.30
CA CYS A 292 9.34 15.88 10.50
C CYS A 292 10.04 14.88 9.57
N MET A 293 10.55 15.35 8.42
CA MET A 293 11.36 14.55 7.49
C MET A 293 12.82 15.02 7.49
N ASN A 294 13.06 16.35 7.56
CA ASN A 294 14.39 16.94 7.51
C ASN A 294 15.29 16.51 8.68
N LEU A 295 14.73 16.35 9.87
CA LEU A 295 15.48 15.93 11.06
C LEU A 295 15.77 14.42 11.11
N ILE A 296 15.11 13.62 10.27
CA ILE A 296 15.49 12.22 10.08
C ILE A 296 16.77 12.21 9.24
N LYS A 297 17.84 11.62 9.77
CA LYS A 297 19.15 11.54 9.12
C LYS A 297 19.46 10.11 8.67
N ALA A 298 20.33 9.97 7.69
CA ALA A 298 20.82 8.67 7.22
C ALA A 298 21.29 7.77 8.39
N ALA A 299 21.94 8.36 9.40
CA ALA A 299 22.37 7.65 10.59
C ALA A 299 21.21 7.03 11.39
N ASP A 300 20.05 7.70 11.48
CA ASP A 300 18.85 7.17 12.16
C ASP A 300 18.33 5.91 11.42
N VAL A 301 18.32 5.97 10.08
CA VAL A 301 17.86 4.87 9.23
C VAL A 301 18.84 3.69 9.27
N LEU A 302 20.13 3.94 9.17
CA LEU A 302 21.17 2.91 9.28
C LEU A 302 21.15 2.20 10.65
N LYS A 303 20.94 2.96 11.73
CA LYS A 303 20.73 2.38 13.07
C LYS A 303 19.51 1.47 13.13
N ALA A 304 18.40 1.88 12.49
CA ALA A 304 17.20 1.05 12.40
C ALA A 304 17.46 -0.23 11.60
N VAL A 305 18.18 -0.14 10.47
CA VAL A 305 18.60 -1.33 9.69
C VAL A 305 19.41 -2.31 10.53
N GLN A 306 20.38 -1.82 11.30
CA GLN A 306 21.20 -2.66 12.20
C GLN A 306 20.35 -3.37 13.27
N SER A 307 19.24 -2.77 13.68
CA SER A 307 18.36 -3.34 14.70
C SER A 307 17.35 -4.37 14.13
N LEU A 308 17.26 -4.52 12.80
CA LEU A 308 16.47 -5.55 12.14
C LEU A 308 17.20 -6.90 12.00
N ASN A 309 18.52 -6.87 12.09
CA ASN A 309 19.42 -8.03 12.08
C ASN A 309 19.60 -8.52 13.52
#